data_17ee47adb1987479677c2d53155ecd89
#
_entry.id   17ee47adb1987479677c2d53155ecd89
#
_cell.length_a   1.000
_cell.length_b   1.000
_cell.length_c   1.000
_cell.angle_alpha   90.00
_cell.angle_beta   90.00
_cell.angle_gamma   90.00
#
_symmetry.space_group_name_H-M   'P 1'
#
loop_
_entity.id
_entity.type
_entity.pdbx_description
1 polymer ?
#
loop_
_entity_poly.entity_id
_entity_poly.type
_entity_poly.pdbx_seq_one_letter_code
_entity_poly.pdbx_strand_id
1 'polypeptide(L)'
;MCDSALTLVGSAANLEQSNEESSPMKQILSPVSMTSMTSMIPPSPRYSARRVNVALAGALLLLAACASTPPPTAQMALANAAVTSATAAGGVEMAPAEMALAREKLRRAQTAMDAKDHDTALRLSQQAQADAQLAQAKAEAEKARRSALALQEAGRALREEMARQPQPR
;
A
#
# COMPACT_ATOMS: atom_id res chain seq x y z
N MET A 1 19.56 35.90 -40.16
CA MET A 1 18.59 35.72 -39.09
C MET A 1 17.80 34.45 -39.38
N CYS A 2 18.52 33.35 -39.35
CA CYS A 2 18.06 31.98 -39.51
C CYS A 2 18.83 31.21 -38.46
N ASP A 3 18.19 30.63 -37.46
CA ASP A 3 18.69 29.51 -36.65
C ASP A 3 17.78 29.37 -35.42
N SER A 4 16.68 28.70 -35.55
CA SER A 4 15.89 28.21 -34.41
C SER A 4 14.83 27.16 -34.83
N ALA A 5 15.21 26.19 -35.66
CA ALA A 5 14.26 25.16 -36.14
C ALA A 5 14.84 23.74 -36.13
N LEU A 6 15.74 23.39 -35.19
CA LEU A 6 16.39 22.06 -35.23
C LEU A 6 16.54 21.37 -33.87
N THR A 7 15.65 21.63 -32.89
CA THR A 7 15.77 21.00 -31.55
C THR A 7 14.48 20.29 -31.08
N LEU A 8 13.56 19.93 -31.96
CA LEU A 8 12.27 19.29 -31.59
C LEU A 8 12.05 17.88 -32.14
N VAL A 9 13.05 17.22 -32.69
CA VAL A 9 12.92 15.86 -33.26
C VAL A 9 13.56 14.76 -32.38
N GLY A 10 14.20 15.11 -31.27
CA GLY A 10 14.91 14.16 -30.40
C GLY A 10 14.14 13.56 -29.23
N SER A 11 12.85 13.87 -29.02
CA SER A 11 12.13 13.46 -27.81
C SER A 11 11.07 12.38 -27.99
N ALA A 12 10.88 11.86 -29.19
CA ALA A 12 9.85 10.85 -29.45
C ALA A 12 10.37 9.39 -29.48
N ALA A 13 11.65 9.16 -29.33
CA ALA A 13 12.23 7.81 -29.46
C ALA A 13 12.53 7.09 -28.13
N ASN A 14 12.14 7.65 -26.97
CA ASN A 14 12.47 7.06 -25.66
C ASN A 14 11.25 6.63 -24.82
N LEU A 15 10.11 6.44 -25.43
CA LEU A 15 8.88 5.99 -24.76
C LEU A 15 8.47 4.55 -25.09
N GLU A 16 9.25 3.85 -25.92
CA GLU A 16 8.90 2.48 -26.33
C GLU A 16 9.73 1.37 -25.66
N GLN A 17 10.63 1.70 -24.74
CA GLN A 17 11.54 0.72 -24.15
C GLN A 17 11.31 0.41 -22.67
N SER A 18 10.17 0.78 -22.10
CA SER A 18 9.85 0.53 -20.67
C SER A 18 8.77 -0.52 -20.43
N ASN A 19 8.40 -1.34 -21.40
CA ASN A 19 7.28 -2.29 -21.22
C ASN A 19 7.62 -3.77 -21.42
N GLU A 20 8.90 -4.17 -21.30
CA GLU A 20 9.30 -5.58 -21.41
C GLU A 20 10.02 -6.14 -20.18
N GLU A 21 9.77 -5.59 -19.00
CA GLU A 21 10.35 -6.17 -17.78
C GLU A 21 9.27 -6.56 -16.77
N SER A 22 8.31 -7.32 -17.27
CA SER A 22 7.32 -8.03 -16.43
C SER A 22 7.51 -9.53 -16.61
N SER A 23 8.49 -10.10 -15.94
CA SER A 23 8.48 -11.43 -15.34
C SER A 23 9.87 -11.88 -14.98
N PRO A 24 10.15 -12.06 -13.70
CA PRO A 24 10.59 -13.37 -13.27
C PRO A 24 9.93 -13.81 -11.97
N MET A 25 8.70 -14.26 -12.05
CA MET A 25 8.08 -15.02 -10.95
C MET A 25 8.11 -16.52 -11.25
N LYS A 26 9.28 -17.01 -11.63
CA LYS A 26 9.51 -18.44 -11.85
C LYS A 26 10.96 -18.80 -11.60
N GLN A 27 11.39 -18.82 -10.35
CA GLN A 27 12.58 -19.56 -9.93
C GLN A 27 12.81 -19.42 -8.41
N ILE A 28 11.95 -19.95 -7.57
CA ILE A 28 12.33 -20.44 -6.24
C ILE A 28 11.54 -21.72 -5.96
N LEU A 29 11.81 -22.75 -6.76
CA LEU A 29 11.59 -24.14 -6.35
C LEU A 29 12.91 -24.87 -6.54
N SER A 30 13.84 -24.63 -5.63
CA SER A 30 14.98 -25.53 -5.46
C SER A 30 14.56 -26.63 -4.49
N PRO A 31 14.60 -27.91 -4.89
CA PRO A 31 14.42 -28.99 -3.96
C PRO A 31 15.62 -29.04 -3.02
N VAL A 32 15.38 -28.77 -1.74
CA VAL A 32 16.35 -29.06 -0.68
C VAL A 32 16.60 -30.55 -0.67
N SER A 33 17.76 -30.94 -1.22
CA SER A 33 18.30 -32.30 -1.13
C SER A 33 18.46 -32.66 0.35
N MET A 34 17.59 -33.52 0.84
CA MET A 34 17.73 -34.21 2.10
C MET A 34 18.92 -35.19 1.98
N THR A 35 20.12 -34.71 2.29
CA THR A 35 21.27 -35.59 2.48
C THR A 35 21.12 -36.23 3.86
N SER A 36 20.68 -37.48 3.86
CA SER A 36 20.68 -38.38 5.01
C SER A 36 22.12 -38.61 5.49
N MET A 37 22.56 -37.88 6.50
CA MET A 37 23.72 -38.28 7.29
C MET A 37 23.24 -39.11 8.48
N THR A 38 23.17 -40.41 8.25
CA THR A 38 23.08 -41.44 9.29
C THR A 38 24.41 -41.41 10.03
N SER A 39 24.51 -40.66 11.10
CA SER A 39 25.62 -40.71 12.04
C SER A 39 25.30 -41.70 13.14
N MET A 40 25.96 -42.84 13.06
CA MET A 40 26.00 -43.91 14.05
C MET A 40 26.63 -43.40 15.33
N ILE A 41 25.84 -43.09 16.38
CA ILE A 41 26.29 -42.66 17.73
C ILE A 41 26.21 -43.84 18.67
N PRO A 42 27.32 -44.22 19.35
CA PRO A 42 27.31 -45.30 20.34
C PRO A 42 26.54 -44.90 21.60
N PRO A 43 25.91 -45.84 22.32
CA PRO A 43 25.13 -45.51 23.51
C PRO A 43 26.03 -45.28 24.70
N SER A 44 26.12 -44.06 25.20
CA SER A 44 26.72 -43.74 26.48
C SER A 44 25.63 -43.43 27.55
N PRO A 45 25.68 -44.02 28.73
CA PRO A 45 24.66 -43.90 29.77
C PRO A 45 24.87 -42.62 30.61
N ARG A 46 24.35 -41.48 30.14
CA ARG A 46 24.32 -40.22 30.91
C ARG A 46 22.93 -39.57 30.83
N TYR A 47 21.92 -40.27 31.36
CA TYR A 47 20.52 -39.88 31.28
C TYR A 47 20.07 -38.77 32.23
N SER A 48 20.87 -38.37 33.21
CA SER A 48 20.43 -37.38 34.21
C SER A 48 20.66 -35.91 33.81
N ALA A 49 21.76 -35.61 33.15
CA ALA A 49 22.05 -34.22 32.72
C ALA A 49 21.18 -33.74 31.55
N ARG A 50 20.77 -34.66 30.64
CA ARG A 50 19.99 -34.32 29.44
C ARG A 50 18.56 -33.93 29.77
N ARG A 51 17.95 -34.49 30.80
CA ARG A 51 16.59 -34.17 31.26
C ARG A 51 16.50 -32.76 31.85
N VAL A 52 17.53 -32.34 32.59
CA VAL A 52 17.60 -31.00 33.18
C VAL A 52 17.78 -29.92 32.08
N ASN A 53 18.62 -30.19 31.08
CA ASN A 53 18.83 -29.24 29.97
C ASN A 53 17.59 -29.08 29.06
N VAL A 54 16.81 -30.16 28.85
CA VAL A 54 15.56 -30.09 28.09
C VAL A 54 14.48 -29.31 28.85
N ALA A 55 14.39 -29.50 30.16
CA ALA A 55 13.46 -28.74 31.01
C ALA A 55 13.84 -27.25 31.10
N LEU A 56 15.13 -26.92 31.14
CA LEU A 56 15.63 -25.55 31.17
C LEU A 56 15.42 -24.84 29.81
N ALA A 57 15.63 -25.54 28.68
CA ALA A 57 15.37 -25.04 27.35
C ALA A 57 13.87 -24.81 27.10
N GLY A 58 13.00 -25.68 27.62
CA GLY A 58 11.55 -25.52 27.56
C GLY A 58 11.05 -24.32 28.38
N ALA A 59 11.64 -24.07 29.55
CA ALA A 59 11.30 -22.90 30.37
C ALA A 59 11.71 -21.56 29.71
N LEU A 60 12.86 -21.51 29.03
CA LEU A 60 13.34 -20.33 28.32
C LEU A 60 12.46 -20.00 27.09
N LEU A 61 11.90 -21.00 26.40
CA LEU A 61 10.97 -20.80 25.27
C LEU A 61 9.60 -20.25 25.72
N LEU A 62 9.16 -20.58 26.93
CA LEU A 62 7.90 -20.07 27.50
C LEU A 62 7.99 -18.59 27.93
N LEU A 63 9.19 -18.10 28.31
CA LEU A 63 9.37 -16.68 28.62
C LEU A 63 9.37 -15.77 27.38
N ALA A 64 9.70 -16.28 26.20
CA ALA A 64 9.66 -15.51 24.97
C ALA A 64 8.22 -15.22 24.47
N ALA A 65 7.20 -15.93 24.97
CA ALA A 65 5.81 -15.76 24.56
C ALA A 65 5.12 -14.52 25.17
N CYS A 66 5.77 -13.80 26.08
CA CYS A 66 5.23 -12.58 26.72
C CYS A 66 5.82 -11.28 26.15
N ALA A 67 6.38 -11.29 24.95
CA ALA A 67 6.80 -10.06 24.29
C ALA A 67 5.55 -9.26 23.94
N SER A 68 5.20 -8.27 24.75
CA SER A 68 4.13 -7.31 24.43
C SER A 68 4.49 -6.55 23.16
N THR A 69 3.57 -6.51 22.21
CA THR A 69 3.72 -5.75 20.97
C THR A 69 4.03 -4.29 21.29
N PRO A 70 5.10 -3.69 20.72
CA PRO A 70 5.39 -2.29 20.97
C PRO A 70 4.26 -1.40 20.43
N PRO A 71 4.03 -0.21 21.00
CA PRO A 71 2.97 0.70 20.57
C PRO A 71 3.14 1.10 19.10
N PRO A 72 2.13 0.93 18.25
CA PRO A 72 2.21 1.18 16.80
C PRO A 72 2.07 2.67 16.44
N THR A 73 2.87 3.53 17.07
CA THR A 73 2.80 4.99 16.89
C THR A 73 3.06 5.44 15.47
N ALA A 74 4.01 4.81 14.78
CA ALA A 74 4.32 5.11 13.39
C ALA A 74 3.13 4.77 12.46
N GLN A 75 2.46 3.63 12.68
CA GLN A 75 1.30 3.24 11.89
C GLN A 75 0.10 4.15 12.15
N MET A 76 -0.10 4.60 13.38
CA MET A 76 -1.11 5.61 13.72
C MET A 76 -0.87 6.93 13.02
N ALA A 77 0.39 7.38 12.95
CA ALA A 77 0.77 8.59 12.21
C ALA A 77 0.49 8.46 10.71
N LEU A 78 0.81 7.29 10.10
CA LEU A 78 0.50 7.01 8.70
C LEU A 78 -1.00 7.02 8.42
N ALA A 79 -1.81 6.42 9.28
CA ALA A 79 -3.26 6.42 9.15
C ALA A 79 -3.85 7.84 9.26
N ASN A 80 -3.36 8.66 10.20
CA ASN A 80 -3.74 10.06 10.32
C ASN A 80 -3.37 10.86 9.05
N ALA A 81 -2.16 10.68 8.53
CA ALA A 81 -1.70 11.33 7.31
C ALA A 81 -2.57 10.94 6.10
N ALA A 82 -2.93 9.66 5.98
CA ALA A 82 -3.79 9.18 4.91
C ALA A 82 -5.20 9.79 4.97
N VAL A 83 -5.80 9.89 6.16
CA VAL A 83 -7.12 10.55 6.35
C VAL A 83 -7.05 12.03 6.01
N THR A 84 -5.96 12.70 6.36
CA THR A 84 -5.73 14.11 6.02
C THR A 84 -5.58 14.29 4.51
N SER A 85 -4.79 13.46 3.86
CA SER A 85 -4.59 13.47 2.40
C SER A 85 -5.92 13.22 1.65
N ALA A 86 -6.69 12.20 2.07
CA ALA A 86 -8.00 11.92 1.49
C ALA A 86 -8.98 13.10 1.67
N THR A 87 -8.93 13.78 2.82
CA THR A 87 -9.74 14.99 3.05
C THR A 87 -9.35 16.10 2.08
N ALA A 88 -8.05 16.37 1.91
CA ALA A 88 -7.53 17.38 0.98
C ALA A 88 -7.87 17.03 -0.48
N ALA A 89 -7.91 15.75 -0.82
CA ALA A 89 -8.34 15.27 -2.14
C ALA A 89 -9.86 15.43 -2.39
N GLY A 90 -10.64 15.89 -1.41
CA GLY A 90 -12.10 16.02 -1.53
C GLY A 90 -12.87 14.72 -1.26
N GLY A 91 -12.25 13.77 -0.54
CA GLY A 91 -12.86 12.50 -0.18
C GLY A 91 -14.14 12.64 0.64
N VAL A 92 -14.27 13.69 1.43
CA VAL A 92 -15.48 13.98 2.23
C VAL A 92 -16.71 14.19 1.35
N GLU A 93 -16.54 14.83 0.20
CA GLU A 93 -17.61 15.19 -0.72
C GLU A 93 -17.89 14.11 -1.77
N MET A 94 -16.83 13.43 -2.21
CA MET A 94 -16.88 12.51 -3.35
C MET A 94 -16.88 11.02 -2.94
N ALA A 95 -16.42 10.72 -1.73
CA ALA A 95 -16.38 9.37 -1.16
C ALA A 95 -16.75 9.39 0.34
N PRO A 96 -17.93 9.90 0.71
CA PRO A 96 -18.30 10.14 2.12
C PRO A 96 -18.36 8.85 2.94
N ALA A 97 -18.78 7.74 2.35
CA ALA A 97 -18.90 6.47 3.04
C ALA A 97 -17.52 5.93 3.47
N GLU A 98 -16.56 5.92 2.57
CA GLU A 98 -15.19 5.48 2.83
C GLU A 98 -14.49 6.40 3.84
N MET A 99 -14.70 7.71 3.74
CA MET A 99 -14.17 8.68 4.71
C MET A 99 -14.75 8.48 6.10
N ALA A 100 -16.05 8.16 6.21
CA ALA A 100 -16.66 7.86 7.50
C ALA A 100 -16.07 6.60 8.13
N LEU A 101 -15.88 5.54 7.32
CA LEU A 101 -15.25 4.28 7.77
C LEU A 101 -13.81 4.50 8.21
N ALA A 102 -13.02 5.25 7.44
CA ALA A 102 -11.63 5.54 7.77
C ALA A 102 -11.50 6.28 9.11
N ARG A 103 -12.31 7.33 9.30
CA ARG A 103 -12.32 8.11 10.55
C ARG A 103 -12.79 7.28 11.74
N GLU A 104 -13.81 6.45 11.57
CA GLU A 104 -14.33 5.60 12.64
C GLU A 104 -13.28 4.55 13.07
N LYS A 105 -12.63 3.89 12.11
CA LYS A 105 -11.55 2.93 12.41
C LYS A 105 -10.36 3.61 13.09
N LEU A 106 -9.98 4.81 12.64
CA LEU A 106 -8.91 5.59 13.25
C LEU A 106 -9.23 5.95 14.70
N ARG A 107 -10.46 6.39 15.00
CA ARG A 107 -10.92 6.67 16.35
C ARG A 107 -10.89 5.42 17.23
N ARG A 108 -11.33 4.27 16.72
CA ARG A 108 -11.24 2.98 17.45
C ARG A 108 -9.80 2.55 17.67
N ALA A 109 -8.91 2.82 16.71
CA ALA A 109 -7.49 2.54 16.87
C ALA A 109 -6.88 3.38 18.01
N GLN A 110 -7.26 4.64 18.13
CA GLN A 110 -6.86 5.51 19.25
C GLN A 110 -7.36 4.98 20.60
N THR A 111 -8.64 4.57 20.67
CA THR A 111 -9.19 3.95 21.90
C THR A 111 -8.45 2.66 22.28
N ALA A 112 -8.08 1.83 21.31
CA ALA A 112 -7.30 0.63 21.54
C ALA A 112 -5.86 0.95 22.04
N MET A 113 -5.24 2.02 21.51
CA MET A 113 -3.96 2.52 22.01
C MET A 113 -4.04 2.93 23.48
N ASP A 114 -5.09 3.66 23.86
CA ASP A 114 -5.31 4.10 25.24
C ASP A 114 -5.54 2.91 26.19
N ALA A 115 -6.20 1.87 25.68
CA ALA A 115 -6.41 0.60 26.39
C ALA A 115 -5.15 -0.32 26.40
N LYS A 116 -4.04 0.11 25.75
CA LYS A 116 -2.81 -0.67 25.57
C LYS A 116 -2.99 -1.98 24.78
N ASP A 117 -4.08 -2.08 24.02
CA ASP A 117 -4.32 -3.15 23.04
C ASP A 117 -3.62 -2.79 21.72
N HIS A 118 -2.30 -2.98 21.70
CA HIS A 118 -1.46 -2.58 20.58
C HIS A 118 -1.73 -3.36 19.30
N ASP A 119 -2.14 -4.62 19.42
CA ASP A 119 -2.47 -5.47 18.28
C ASP A 119 -3.75 -5.01 17.58
N THR A 120 -4.78 -4.68 18.34
CA THR A 120 -6.02 -4.11 17.78
C THR A 120 -5.78 -2.72 17.22
N ALA A 121 -4.99 -1.88 17.91
CA ALA A 121 -4.64 -0.55 17.43
C ALA A 121 -3.89 -0.61 16.09
N LEU A 122 -2.91 -1.50 15.96
CA LEU A 122 -2.16 -1.72 14.73
C LEU A 122 -3.08 -2.12 13.57
N ARG A 123 -3.92 -3.13 13.79
CA ARG A 123 -4.83 -3.64 12.76
C ARG A 123 -5.86 -2.58 12.31
N LEU A 124 -6.45 -1.85 13.27
CA LEU A 124 -7.43 -0.81 12.96
C LEU A 124 -6.80 0.39 12.25
N SER A 125 -5.58 0.78 12.62
CA SER A 125 -4.86 1.86 11.93
C SER A 125 -4.50 1.50 10.49
N GLN A 126 -4.08 0.27 10.22
CA GLN A 126 -3.85 -0.21 8.85
C GLN A 126 -5.14 -0.21 8.02
N GLN A 127 -6.25 -0.64 8.59
CA GLN A 127 -7.55 -0.60 7.92
C GLN A 127 -8.01 0.84 7.66
N ALA A 128 -7.84 1.74 8.62
CA ALA A 128 -8.17 3.15 8.46
C ALA A 128 -7.35 3.80 7.34
N GLN A 129 -6.05 3.47 7.26
CA GLN A 129 -5.19 3.92 6.18
C GLN A 129 -5.69 3.43 4.81
N ALA A 130 -6.04 2.15 4.69
CA ALA A 130 -6.53 1.58 3.44
C ALA A 130 -7.87 2.21 3.00
N ASP A 131 -8.81 2.41 3.93
CA ASP A 131 -10.09 3.06 3.63
C ASP A 131 -9.89 4.54 3.20
N ALA A 132 -8.95 5.25 3.83
CA ALA A 132 -8.62 6.62 3.46
C ALA A 132 -7.98 6.69 2.06
N GLN A 133 -7.08 5.77 1.73
CA GLN A 133 -6.50 5.68 0.38
C GLN A 133 -7.57 5.38 -0.68
N LEU A 134 -8.52 4.50 -0.37
CA LEU A 134 -9.65 4.22 -1.25
C LEU A 134 -10.53 5.46 -1.45
N ALA A 135 -10.81 6.21 -0.37
CA ALA A 135 -11.56 7.46 -0.45
C ALA A 135 -10.84 8.50 -1.32
N GLN A 136 -9.52 8.61 -1.17
CA GLN A 136 -8.70 9.49 -2.00
C GLN A 136 -8.79 9.12 -3.48
N ALA A 137 -8.55 7.84 -3.81
CA ALA A 137 -8.58 7.37 -5.19
C ALA A 137 -9.96 7.57 -5.85
N LYS A 138 -11.05 7.33 -5.10
CA LYS A 138 -12.42 7.60 -5.59
C LYS A 138 -12.65 9.09 -5.84
N ALA A 139 -12.19 9.95 -4.94
CA ALA A 139 -12.33 11.40 -5.11
C ALA A 139 -11.57 11.90 -6.32
N GLU A 140 -10.37 11.43 -6.55
CA GLU A 140 -9.56 11.76 -7.73
C GLU A 140 -10.21 11.27 -9.02
N ALA A 141 -10.75 10.04 -9.03
CA ALA A 141 -11.46 9.48 -10.18
C ALA A 141 -12.72 10.29 -10.52
N GLU A 142 -13.52 10.70 -9.52
CA GLU A 142 -14.70 11.53 -9.75
C GLU A 142 -14.35 12.94 -10.25
N LYS A 143 -13.26 13.54 -9.77
CA LYS A 143 -12.74 14.80 -10.32
C LYS A 143 -12.35 14.66 -11.78
N ALA A 144 -11.62 13.61 -12.12
CA ALA A 144 -11.21 13.33 -13.49
C ALA A 144 -12.41 13.13 -14.43
N ARG A 145 -13.43 12.39 -13.98
CA ARG A 145 -14.68 12.21 -14.75
C ARG A 145 -15.40 13.53 -14.99
N ARG A 146 -15.56 14.36 -13.97
CA ARG A 146 -16.20 15.69 -14.11
C ARG A 146 -15.41 16.58 -15.06
N SER A 147 -14.09 16.59 -14.97
CA SER A 147 -13.24 17.35 -15.89
C SER A 147 -13.37 16.86 -17.33
N ALA A 148 -13.41 15.55 -17.56
CA ALA A 148 -13.59 14.97 -18.89
C ALA A 148 -14.94 15.33 -19.49
N LEU A 149 -16.02 15.28 -18.70
CA LEU A 149 -17.36 15.70 -19.15
C LEU A 149 -17.39 17.19 -19.51
N ALA A 150 -16.81 18.05 -18.65
CA ALA A 150 -16.75 19.49 -18.92
C ALA A 150 -15.98 19.80 -20.22
N LEU A 151 -14.87 19.09 -20.47
CA LEU A 151 -14.11 19.22 -21.72
C LEU A 151 -14.93 18.77 -22.94
N GLN A 152 -15.70 17.70 -22.82
CA GLN A 152 -16.57 17.22 -23.89
C GLN A 152 -17.68 18.24 -24.21
N GLU A 153 -18.29 18.82 -23.19
CA GLU A 153 -19.32 19.87 -23.35
C GLU A 153 -18.74 21.11 -23.96
N ALA A 154 -17.59 21.60 -23.49
CA ALA A 154 -16.89 22.73 -24.09
C ALA A 154 -16.52 22.51 -25.56
N GLY A 155 -16.01 21.30 -25.86
CA GLY A 155 -15.71 20.93 -27.25
C GLY A 155 -16.93 20.80 -28.16
N ARG A 156 -18.09 20.46 -27.60
CA ARG A 156 -19.37 20.45 -28.32
C ARG A 156 -19.83 21.87 -28.61
N ALA A 157 -19.84 22.74 -27.60
CA ALA A 157 -20.21 24.13 -27.72
C ALA A 157 -19.33 24.88 -28.76
N LEU A 158 -18.02 24.64 -28.73
CA LEU A 158 -17.10 25.24 -29.70
C LEU A 158 -17.41 24.81 -31.14
N ARG A 159 -17.68 23.52 -31.36
CA ARG A 159 -18.07 23.01 -32.69
C ARG A 159 -19.37 23.65 -33.20
N GLU A 160 -20.35 23.83 -32.33
CA GLU A 160 -21.61 24.50 -32.66
C GLU A 160 -21.39 25.97 -33.02
N GLU A 161 -20.52 26.66 -32.29
CA GLU A 161 -20.18 28.05 -32.59
C GLU A 161 -19.42 28.17 -33.89
N MET A 162 -18.44 27.32 -34.15
CA MET A 162 -17.75 27.28 -35.47
C MET A 162 -18.69 27.00 -36.64
N ALA A 163 -19.71 26.17 -36.44
CA ALA A 163 -20.72 25.90 -37.48
C ALA A 163 -21.65 27.09 -37.74
N ARG A 164 -21.83 27.99 -36.77
CA ARG A 164 -22.64 29.22 -36.92
C ARG A 164 -21.91 30.35 -37.60
N GLN A 165 -20.58 30.36 -37.54
CA GLN A 165 -19.80 31.43 -38.19
C GLN A 165 -19.86 31.27 -39.70
N PRO A 166 -20.31 32.34 -40.44
CA PRO A 166 -20.34 32.31 -41.90
C PRO A 166 -18.90 32.16 -42.41
N GLN A 167 -18.65 31.15 -43.25
CA GLN A 167 -17.35 31.04 -43.91
C GLN A 167 -17.11 32.29 -44.77
N PRO A 168 -15.97 32.99 -44.63
CA PRO A 168 -15.61 34.08 -45.52
C PRO A 168 -15.49 33.52 -46.94
N ARG A 169 -16.26 34.11 -47.86
CA ARG A 169 -16.21 33.82 -49.32
C ARG A 169 -14.94 34.39 -49.91
#